data_d00a56649532e574b8b779d90fa51d50
#
_entry.id   d00a56649532e574b8b779d90fa51d50
#
_cell.length_a   1.000
_cell.length_b   1.000
_cell.length_c   1.000
_cell.angle_alpha   90.00
_cell.angle_beta   90.00
_cell.angle_gamma   90.00
#
_symmetry.space_group_name_H-M   'P 1'
#
loop_
_entity.id
_entity.type
_entity.pdbx_description
1 polymer ?
#
loop_
_entity_poly.entity_id
_entity_poly.type
_entity_poly.pdbx_seq_one_letter_code
_entity_poly.pdbx_strand_id
1 'polypeptide(L)'
;MDSLKLNSPAKLNLNLSVLGKRIDGMHEIKTRFQLINLSDEVFIKKTLSKSISVKTSLAPSIENRKNIVFSAIELLSDHVGKEIHCEIDIVKNIPLGGGLGGGSSNAATALIGINFLFKLGLTSKELMQLGEKLGADVPFFIFGKNAFASGIGEILSEDNKNIDDKYLLLFPQINSSTKELFYKWDGLNKSAQKSLLDNEENSFLPIFLDQNREVKIIFHELCKSNSFKLSGTGSTIFCTYNDISEIEKTLKKIPSKWRHSFCEPLQCSPLLKYILNNGV
;
A
#
# COMPACT_ATOMS: atom_id res chain seq x y z
N MET A 1 28.35 5.60 -7.46
CA MET A 1 26.95 5.95 -7.81
C MET A 1 26.43 6.91 -6.77
N ASP A 2 25.92 8.08 -7.19
CA ASP A 2 25.48 9.13 -6.26
C ASP A 2 23.98 9.39 -6.31
N SER A 3 23.29 8.69 -7.19
CA SER A 3 21.83 8.76 -7.30
C SER A 3 21.21 7.45 -7.78
N LEU A 4 19.94 7.25 -7.45
CA LEU A 4 19.10 6.12 -7.87
C LEU A 4 17.73 6.63 -8.35
N LYS A 5 17.18 5.98 -9.35
CA LYS A 5 15.77 6.06 -9.73
C LYS A 5 15.13 4.69 -9.46
N LEU A 6 14.09 4.65 -8.64
CA LEU A 6 13.42 3.44 -8.18
C LEU A 6 11.91 3.54 -8.43
N ASN A 7 11.29 2.43 -8.82
CA ASN A 7 9.84 2.31 -8.88
C ASN A 7 9.32 1.75 -7.55
N SER A 8 8.40 2.47 -6.95
CA SER A 8 7.75 2.17 -5.66
C SER A 8 6.35 1.63 -5.95
N PRO A 9 6.15 0.30 -6.00
CA PRO A 9 4.90 -0.30 -6.47
C PRO A 9 3.77 -0.15 -5.46
N ALA A 10 2.53 -0.14 -5.94
CA ALA A 10 1.33 -0.25 -5.11
C ALA A 10 1.03 -1.71 -4.75
N LYS A 11 0.10 -1.91 -3.81
CA LYS A 11 -0.49 -3.22 -3.48
C LYS A 11 -2.00 -3.17 -3.54
N LEU A 12 -2.59 -4.33 -3.68
CA LEU A 12 -4.00 -4.60 -3.39
C LEU A 12 -4.11 -5.51 -2.17
N ASN A 13 -5.17 -5.31 -1.38
CA ASN A 13 -5.67 -6.35 -0.50
C ASN A 13 -6.70 -7.16 -1.30
N LEU A 14 -6.37 -8.39 -1.70
CA LEU A 14 -7.31 -9.25 -2.44
C LEU A 14 -8.47 -9.71 -1.56
N ASN A 15 -8.24 -9.78 -0.26
CA ASN A 15 -9.20 -9.90 0.82
C ASN A 15 -8.68 -9.16 2.07
N LEU A 16 -9.52 -8.89 3.04
CA LEU A 16 -9.12 -8.37 4.34
C LEU A 16 -10.15 -8.71 5.40
N SER A 17 -9.79 -9.55 6.35
CA SER A 17 -10.63 -9.96 7.48
C SER A 17 -10.09 -9.37 8.78
N VAL A 18 -10.93 -8.67 9.54
CA VAL A 18 -10.61 -8.20 10.89
C VAL A 18 -11.05 -9.26 11.88
N LEU A 19 -10.11 -9.91 12.56
CA LEU A 19 -10.38 -11.05 13.45
C LEU A 19 -10.78 -10.61 14.86
N GLY A 20 -10.32 -9.43 15.29
CA GLY A 20 -10.62 -8.90 16.61
C GLY A 20 -9.69 -7.77 17.01
N LYS A 21 -10.01 -7.15 18.16
CA LYS A 21 -9.18 -6.13 18.78
C LYS A 21 -8.23 -6.77 19.77
N ARG A 22 -6.97 -6.37 19.71
CA ARG A 22 -5.89 -6.84 20.58
C ARG A 22 -5.83 -6.00 21.87
N ILE A 23 -5.10 -6.48 22.87
CA ILE A 23 -4.91 -5.80 24.16
C ILE A 23 -4.13 -4.47 23.98
N ASP A 24 -3.24 -4.41 22.98
CA ASP A 24 -2.49 -3.20 22.62
C ASP A 24 -3.33 -2.13 21.88
N GLY A 25 -4.62 -2.40 21.66
CA GLY A 25 -5.54 -1.51 20.96
C GLY A 25 -5.51 -1.63 19.44
N MET A 26 -4.56 -2.37 18.89
CA MET A 26 -4.50 -2.71 17.45
C MET A 26 -5.51 -3.82 17.11
N HIS A 27 -5.65 -4.10 15.82
CA HIS A 27 -6.56 -5.16 15.36
C HIS A 27 -5.79 -6.30 14.71
N GLU A 28 -6.13 -7.51 15.11
CA GLU A 28 -5.68 -8.72 14.42
C GLU A 28 -6.39 -8.83 13.08
N ILE A 29 -5.62 -8.95 12.01
CA ILE A 29 -6.16 -9.07 10.66
C ILE A 29 -5.62 -10.30 9.94
N LYS A 30 -6.34 -10.71 8.90
CA LYS A 30 -5.82 -11.60 7.84
C LYS A 30 -6.06 -10.93 6.50
N THR A 31 -5.04 -10.94 5.65
CA THR A 31 -5.15 -10.38 4.30
C THR A 31 -4.22 -11.11 3.34
N ARG A 32 -4.53 -11.01 2.05
CA ARG A 32 -3.66 -11.45 0.97
C ARG A 32 -3.24 -10.21 0.19
N PHE A 33 -1.95 -9.90 0.20
CA PHE A 33 -1.37 -8.79 -0.53
C PHE A 33 -0.90 -9.19 -1.92
N GLN A 34 -1.25 -8.39 -2.90
CA GLN A 34 -0.81 -8.49 -4.28
C GLN A 34 -0.11 -7.20 -4.71
N LEU A 35 1.14 -7.29 -5.14
CA LEU A 35 1.85 -6.19 -5.79
C LEU A 35 1.28 -5.97 -7.21
N ILE A 36 1.18 -4.70 -7.61
CA ILE A 36 0.72 -4.29 -8.94
C ILE A 36 1.68 -3.29 -9.58
N ASN A 37 1.64 -3.19 -10.92
CA ASN A 37 2.55 -2.34 -11.70
C ASN A 37 2.27 -0.84 -11.60
N LEU A 38 1.17 -0.40 -10.96
CA LEU A 38 0.98 1.00 -10.60
C LEU A 38 2.04 1.42 -9.57
N SER A 39 2.88 2.38 -9.91
CA SER A 39 4.04 2.74 -9.09
C SER A 39 4.28 4.24 -9.05
N ASP A 40 4.74 4.72 -7.89
CA ASP A 40 5.39 6.02 -7.79
C ASP A 40 6.85 5.91 -8.27
N GLU A 41 7.43 7.01 -8.70
CA GLU A 41 8.86 7.08 -9.00
C GLU A 41 9.57 7.81 -7.86
N VAL A 42 10.62 7.19 -7.32
CA VAL A 42 11.43 7.74 -6.22
C VAL A 42 12.85 7.96 -6.71
N PHE A 43 13.28 9.21 -6.69
CA PHE A 43 14.64 9.63 -7.03
C PHE A 43 15.38 9.92 -5.73
N ILE A 44 16.48 9.23 -5.49
CA ILE A 44 17.32 9.40 -4.29
C ILE A 44 18.69 9.89 -4.75
N LYS A 45 19.18 11.00 -4.18
CA LYS A 45 20.48 11.59 -4.49
C LYS A 45 21.22 11.89 -3.20
N LYS A 46 22.50 11.49 -3.13
CA LYS A 46 23.41 11.95 -2.09
C LYS A 46 23.64 13.44 -2.22
N THR A 47 23.71 14.14 -1.09
CA THR A 47 24.02 15.56 -1.09
C THR A 47 25.18 15.88 -0.16
N LEU A 48 25.96 16.92 -0.49
CA LEU A 48 26.99 17.46 0.39
C LEU A 48 26.42 18.43 1.44
N SER A 49 25.20 18.91 1.22
CA SER A 49 24.52 19.73 2.23
C SER A 49 24.11 18.83 3.40
N LYS A 50 24.41 19.30 4.63
CA LYS A 50 24.06 18.57 5.87
C LYS A 50 22.55 18.62 6.12
N SER A 51 21.75 18.04 5.22
CA SER A 51 20.29 18.08 5.28
C SER A 51 19.63 16.86 4.65
N ILE A 52 18.39 16.59 5.08
CA ILE A 52 17.47 15.67 4.44
C ILE A 52 16.38 16.52 3.77
N SER A 53 16.15 16.31 2.49
CA SER A 53 15.06 16.94 1.74
C SER A 53 14.18 15.89 1.09
N VAL A 54 12.86 15.96 1.33
CA VAL A 54 11.87 15.08 0.68
C VAL A 54 10.81 15.94 0.03
N LYS A 55 10.63 15.81 -1.28
CA LYS A 55 9.64 16.53 -2.07
C LYS A 55 8.70 15.55 -2.75
N THR A 56 7.44 15.94 -2.90
CA THR A 56 6.44 15.14 -3.62
C THR A 56 5.71 16.01 -4.65
N SER A 57 5.39 15.44 -5.80
CA SER A 57 4.73 16.16 -6.90
C SER A 57 3.29 16.63 -6.57
N LEU A 58 2.57 15.90 -5.68
CA LEU A 58 1.17 16.20 -5.36
C LEU A 58 0.99 17.10 -4.14
N ALA A 59 1.99 17.24 -3.30
CA ALA A 59 1.89 18.00 -2.05
C ALA A 59 3.22 18.68 -1.71
N PRO A 60 3.61 19.73 -2.47
CA PRO A 60 4.87 20.44 -2.21
C PRO A 60 4.90 21.10 -0.84
N SER A 61 3.73 21.32 -0.23
CA SER A 61 3.54 21.99 1.07
C SER A 61 3.51 21.05 2.27
N ILE A 62 3.58 19.73 2.07
CA ILE A 62 3.74 18.82 3.22
C ILE A 62 5.12 19.07 3.80
N GLU A 63 5.14 19.62 5.03
CA GLU A 63 6.38 19.78 5.79
C GLU A 63 7.17 18.47 5.73
N ASN A 64 8.45 18.55 5.39
CA ASN A 64 9.34 17.40 5.25
C ASN A 64 9.20 16.39 6.40
N ARG A 65 9.09 16.87 7.65
CA ARG A 65 8.99 16.06 8.87
C ARG A 65 7.68 15.28 9.03
N LYS A 66 6.62 15.64 8.31
CA LYS A 66 5.34 14.91 8.31
C LYS A 66 5.30 13.80 7.27
N ASN A 67 6.32 13.73 6.40
CA ASN A 67 6.39 12.70 5.38
C ASN A 67 7.01 11.43 5.97
N ILE A 68 6.34 10.29 5.84
CA ILE A 68 6.84 8.99 6.32
C ILE A 68 8.22 8.64 5.75
N VAL A 69 8.55 9.10 4.55
CA VAL A 69 9.87 8.92 3.92
C VAL A 69 10.95 9.67 4.70
N PHE A 70 10.65 10.88 5.17
CA PHE A 70 11.58 11.63 6.02
C PHE A 70 11.86 10.87 7.33
N SER A 71 10.79 10.39 7.99
CA SER A 71 10.93 9.57 9.21
C SER A 71 11.71 8.27 8.95
N ALA A 72 11.59 7.68 7.77
CA ALA A 72 12.35 6.49 7.38
C ALA A 72 13.86 6.79 7.32
N ILE A 73 14.25 7.95 6.80
CA ILE A 73 15.66 8.36 6.72
C ILE A 73 16.22 8.63 8.11
N GLU A 74 15.49 9.38 8.97
CA GLU A 74 15.91 9.63 10.35
C GLU A 74 16.10 8.32 11.12
N LEU A 75 15.11 7.43 11.06
CA LEU A 75 15.15 6.13 11.72
C LEU A 75 16.35 5.27 11.25
N LEU A 76 16.65 5.31 9.96
CA LEU A 76 17.78 4.59 9.39
C LEU A 76 19.12 5.21 9.86
N SER A 77 19.23 6.54 9.87
CA SER A 77 20.36 7.31 10.34
C SER A 77 20.69 6.98 11.80
N ASP A 78 19.67 7.01 12.66
CA ASP A 78 19.80 6.68 14.08
C ASP A 78 20.24 5.22 14.28
N HIS A 79 19.67 4.30 13.51
CA HIS A 79 19.99 2.87 13.61
C HIS A 79 21.46 2.57 13.25
N VAL A 80 21.98 3.20 12.22
CA VAL A 80 23.38 2.99 11.79
C VAL A 80 24.39 3.89 12.49
N GLY A 81 23.94 4.86 13.31
CA GLY A 81 24.80 5.81 14.01
C GLY A 81 25.56 6.73 13.06
N LYS A 82 25.01 7.03 11.87
CA LYS A 82 25.62 7.90 10.86
C LYS A 82 24.61 8.88 10.33
N GLU A 83 25.01 10.14 10.17
CA GLU A 83 24.19 11.13 9.48
C GLU A 83 24.04 10.76 7.99
N ILE A 84 22.81 10.66 7.52
CA ILE A 84 22.47 10.39 6.13
C ILE A 84 21.95 11.70 5.53
N HIS A 85 22.71 12.24 4.56
CA HIS A 85 22.34 13.46 3.85
C HIS A 85 21.93 13.12 2.42
N CYS A 86 20.67 13.36 2.10
CA CYS A 86 20.11 13.04 0.78
C CYS A 86 18.94 13.95 0.40
N GLU A 87 18.73 14.04 -0.90
CA GLU A 87 17.54 14.62 -1.51
C GLU A 87 16.70 13.50 -2.09
N ILE A 88 15.40 13.49 -1.79
CA ILE A 88 14.44 12.55 -2.35
C ILE A 88 13.32 13.31 -3.03
N ASP A 89 13.12 13.04 -4.31
CA ASP A 89 12.00 13.55 -5.10
C ASP A 89 11.07 12.37 -5.45
N ILE A 90 9.77 12.54 -5.16
CA ILE A 90 8.76 11.50 -5.38
C ILE A 90 7.72 12.00 -6.38
N VAL A 91 7.65 11.35 -7.53
CA VAL A 91 6.57 11.55 -8.50
C VAL A 91 5.43 10.59 -8.14
N LYS A 92 4.32 11.17 -7.67
CA LYS A 92 3.16 10.42 -7.19
C LYS A 92 2.22 10.05 -8.35
N ASN A 93 2.06 8.75 -8.57
CA ASN A 93 1.08 8.15 -9.47
C ASN A 93 0.03 7.37 -8.69
N ILE A 94 0.40 6.83 -7.51
CA ILE A 94 -0.51 6.11 -6.62
C ILE A 94 -1.39 7.13 -5.90
N PRO A 95 -2.74 7.03 -6.00
CA PRO A 95 -3.66 7.92 -5.30
C PRO A 95 -3.43 7.93 -3.78
N LEU A 96 -3.45 9.12 -3.19
CA LEU A 96 -3.34 9.29 -1.74
C LEU A 96 -4.60 8.77 -1.04
N GLY A 97 -4.45 8.06 0.06
CA GLY A 97 -5.58 7.57 0.87
C GLY A 97 -6.43 6.51 0.17
N GLY A 98 -5.92 5.88 -0.90
CA GLY A 98 -6.66 4.90 -1.71
C GLY A 98 -6.62 3.45 -1.21
N GLY A 99 -6.02 3.14 -0.07
CA GLY A 99 -5.87 1.73 0.38
C GLY A 99 -4.83 0.92 -0.41
N LEU A 100 -3.98 1.59 -1.19
CA LEU A 100 -2.97 0.98 -2.08
C LEU A 100 -1.55 0.95 -1.50
N GLY A 101 -1.37 1.43 -0.28
CA GLY A 101 -0.09 1.39 0.43
C GLY A 101 1.00 2.33 -0.11
N GLY A 102 0.66 3.35 -0.93
CA GLY A 102 1.64 4.19 -1.62
C GLY A 102 2.65 4.89 -0.69
N GLY A 103 2.20 5.41 0.46
CA GLY A 103 3.11 6.01 1.45
C GLY A 103 4.09 4.99 2.05
N SER A 104 3.58 3.82 2.45
CA SER A 104 4.38 2.72 2.99
C SER A 104 5.36 2.17 1.95
N SER A 105 4.94 2.09 0.69
CA SER A 105 5.81 1.71 -0.42
C SER A 105 6.93 2.72 -0.62
N ASN A 106 6.65 4.02 -0.56
CA ASN A 106 7.68 5.06 -0.69
C ASN A 106 8.68 4.99 0.49
N ALA A 107 8.22 4.76 1.71
CA ALA A 107 9.09 4.58 2.87
C ALA A 107 9.99 3.34 2.72
N ALA A 108 9.43 2.20 2.32
CA ALA A 108 10.19 0.99 2.04
C ALA A 108 11.23 1.21 0.94
N THR A 109 10.84 1.89 -0.15
CA THR A 109 11.73 2.24 -1.27
C THR A 109 12.88 3.12 -0.79
N ALA A 110 12.62 4.08 0.08
CA ALA A 110 13.66 4.92 0.66
C ALA A 110 14.63 4.11 1.54
N LEU A 111 14.12 3.25 2.44
CA LEU A 111 14.96 2.37 3.28
C LEU A 111 15.88 1.49 2.41
N ILE A 112 15.33 0.82 1.42
CA ILE A 112 16.08 -0.07 0.50
C ILE A 112 17.09 0.74 -0.32
N GLY A 113 16.64 1.84 -0.95
CA GLY A 113 17.47 2.65 -1.84
C GLY A 113 18.62 3.33 -1.12
N ILE A 114 18.40 3.84 0.09
CA ILE A 114 19.43 4.46 0.93
C ILE A 114 20.42 3.39 1.43
N ASN A 115 19.91 2.24 1.92
CA ASN A 115 20.76 1.13 2.32
C ASN A 115 21.74 0.73 1.20
N PHE A 116 21.22 0.59 -0.02
CA PHE A 116 22.01 0.28 -1.20
C PHE A 116 22.98 1.43 -1.57
N LEU A 117 22.47 2.65 -1.71
CA LEU A 117 23.23 3.80 -2.18
C LEU A 117 24.37 4.18 -1.25
N PHE A 118 24.15 4.12 0.07
CA PHE A 118 25.13 4.47 1.10
C PHE A 118 25.95 3.26 1.56
N LYS A 119 25.69 2.06 1.01
CA LYS A 119 26.38 0.81 1.36
C LYS A 119 26.33 0.52 2.86
N LEU A 120 25.13 0.61 3.45
CA LEU A 120 24.98 0.45 4.91
C LEU A 120 25.07 -1.01 5.34
N GLY A 121 24.84 -1.97 4.44
CA GLY A 121 24.98 -3.40 4.69
C GLY A 121 23.84 -4.03 5.51
N LEU A 122 22.70 -3.34 5.67
CA LEU A 122 21.58 -3.88 6.41
C LEU A 122 20.88 -4.99 5.62
N THR A 123 20.53 -6.05 6.33
CA THR A 123 19.75 -7.17 5.80
C THR A 123 18.28 -6.79 5.58
N SER A 124 17.57 -7.55 4.76
CA SER A 124 16.12 -7.39 4.58
C SER A 124 15.35 -7.48 5.91
N LYS A 125 15.79 -8.36 6.82
CA LYS A 125 15.19 -8.53 8.15
C LYS A 125 15.33 -7.26 9.00
N GLU A 126 16.50 -6.64 9.03
CA GLU A 126 16.73 -5.39 9.76
C GLU A 126 15.91 -4.25 9.16
N LEU A 127 15.87 -4.14 7.83
CA LEU A 127 15.03 -3.15 7.16
C LEU A 127 13.54 -3.35 7.46
N MET A 128 13.04 -4.59 7.50
CA MET A 128 11.65 -4.88 7.88
C MET A 128 11.36 -4.46 9.31
N GLN A 129 12.25 -4.73 10.27
CA GLN A 129 12.11 -4.30 11.66
C GLN A 129 12.08 -2.77 11.80
N LEU A 130 12.85 -2.04 10.98
CA LEU A 130 12.75 -0.59 10.90
C LEU A 130 11.42 -0.17 10.27
N GLY A 131 10.99 -0.87 9.23
CA GLY A 131 9.74 -0.63 8.54
C GLY A 131 8.50 -0.75 9.43
N GLU A 132 8.47 -1.73 10.35
CA GLU A 132 7.40 -1.93 11.33
C GLU A 132 7.15 -0.69 12.19
N LYS A 133 8.21 0.03 12.56
CA LYS A 133 8.11 1.27 13.36
C LYS A 133 7.49 2.43 12.56
N LEU A 134 7.50 2.35 11.24
CA LEU A 134 6.95 3.37 10.35
C LEU A 134 5.49 3.10 9.98
N GLY A 135 5.11 1.83 9.85
CA GLY A 135 3.74 1.44 9.52
C GLY A 135 3.62 -0.04 9.15
N ALA A 136 2.44 -0.60 9.39
CA ALA A 136 2.16 -2.03 9.24
C ALA A 136 2.37 -2.57 7.80
N ASP A 137 2.16 -1.76 6.77
CA ASP A 137 2.35 -2.16 5.37
C ASP A 137 3.82 -2.03 4.89
N VAL A 138 4.69 -1.32 5.62
CA VAL A 138 6.09 -1.09 5.17
C VAL A 138 6.89 -2.39 5.05
N PRO A 139 6.80 -3.34 6.01
CA PRO A 139 7.48 -4.63 5.91
C PRO A 139 7.13 -5.41 4.65
N PHE A 140 5.86 -5.37 4.22
CA PHE A 140 5.43 -6.06 2.99
C PHE A 140 6.17 -5.56 1.74
N PHE A 141 6.35 -4.24 1.60
CA PHE A 141 7.07 -3.68 0.46
C PHE A 141 8.58 -3.97 0.51
N ILE A 142 9.16 -4.14 1.70
CA ILE A 142 10.55 -4.58 1.87
C ILE A 142 10.66 -6.08 1.59
N PHE A 143 9.71 -6.89 2.04
CA PHE A 143 9.62 -8.32 1.70
C PHE A 143 9.61 -8.55 0.19
N GLY A 144 8.94 -7.67 -0.55
CA GLY A 144 9.02 -7.55 -2.00
C GLY A 144 8.41 -8.71 -2.78
N LYS A 145 7.58 -9.56 -2.17
CA LYS A 145 6.84 -10.66 -2.79
C LYS A 145 5.38 -10.60 -2.39
N ASN A 146 4.51 -11.20 -3.19
CA ASN A 146 3.12 -11.40 -2.82
C ASN A 146 3.04 -12.25 -1.55
N ALA A 147 2.11 -11.96 -0.66
CA ALA A 147 2.11 -12.58 0.65
C ALA A 147 0.71 -12.70 1.26
N PHE A 148 0.52 -13.76 2.05
CA PHE A 148 -0.48 -13.77 3.10
C PHE A 148 0.09 -13.02 4.31
N ALA A 149 -0.73 -12.18 4.93
CA ALA A 149 -0.34 -11.40 6.09
C ALA A 149 -1.31 -11.62 7.26
N SER A 150 -0.75 -11.66 8.46
CA SER A 150 -1.48 -11.74 9.74
C SER A 150 -0.88 -10.77 10.76
N GLY A 151 -1.32 -10.85 12.02
CA GLY A 151 -0.98 -9.83 13.01
C GLY A 151 -1.72 -8.52 12.71
N ILE A 152 -1.03 -7.41 12.71
CA ILE A 152 -1.56 -6.12 12.22
C ILE A 152 -1.26 -5.92 10.71
N GLY A 153 -0.68 -6.95 10.04
CA GLY A 153 -0.25 -6.96 8.64
C GLY A 153 1.25 -7.19 8.44
N GLU A 154 2.01 -7.35 9.52
CA GLU A 154 3.47 -7.47 9.56
C GLU A 154 3.99 -8.90 9.49
N ILE A 155 3.18 -9.88 9.87
CA ILE A 155 3.57 -11.31 9.83
C ILE A 155 3.29 -11.84 8.43
N LEU A 156 4.34 -12.00 7.63
CA LEU A 156 4.24 -12.30 6.21
C LEU A 156 4.65 -13.75 5.92
N SER A 157 3.86 -14.41 5.07
CA SER A 157 4.22 -15.67 4.44
C SER A 157 4.07 -15.56 2.93
N GLU A 158 5.07 -16.03 2.18
CA GLU A 158 5.10 -15.90 0.71
C GLU A 158 3.88 -16.58 0.06
N ASP A 159 3.25 -15.89 -0.86
CA ASP A 159 2.21 -16.43 -1.72
C ASP A 159 2.81 -16.78 -3.08
N ASN A 160 3.06 -18.07 -3.29
CA ASN A 160 3.68 -18.58 -4.51
C ASN A 160 2.67 -18.76 -5.67
N LYS A 161 1.42 -18.35 -5.50
CA LYS A 161 0.41 -18.49 -6.54
C LYS A 161 0.64 -17.41 -7.62
N ASN A 162 0.91 -17.84 -8.84
CA ASN A 162 0.91 -16.95 -9.98
C ASN A 162 -0.51 -16.43 -10.22
N ILE A 163 -0.63 -15.11 -10.34
CA ILE A 163 -1.87 -14.43 -10.70
C ILE A 163 -1.62 -13.78 -12.06
N ASP A 164 -2.42 -14.17 -13.04
CA ASP A 164 -2.34 -13.65 -14.41
C ASP A 164 -3.47 -12.65 -14.69
N ASP A 165 -4.50 -12.63 -13.82
CA ASP A 165 -5.64 -11.72 -13.95
C ASP A 165 -5.17 -10.26 -13.85
N LYS A 166 -5.61 -9.42 -14.79
CA LYS A 166 -5.42 -7.97 -14.75
C LYS A 166 -6.42 -7.31 -13.83
N TYR A 167 -6.14 -6.09 -13.42
CA TYR A 167 -6.98 -5.33 -12.49
C TYR A 167 -7.47 -4.04 -13.12
N LEU A 168 -8.79 -3.80 -13.05
CA LEU A 168 -9.38 -2.48 -13.24
C LEU A 168 -9.54 -1.85 -11.86
N LEU A 169 -8.82 -0.77 -11.61
CA LEU A 169 -8.90 0.03 -10.39
C LEU A 169 -9.79 1.24 -10.63
N LEU A 170 -10.70 1.51 -9.71
CA LEU A 170 -11.56 2.68 -9.71
C LEU A 170 -11.24 3.54 -8.49
N PHE A 171 -11.12 4.85 -8.70
CA PHE A 171 -10.79 5.82 -7.67
C PHE A 171 -11.97 6.77 -7.44
N PRO A 172 -12.92 6.44 -6.56
CA PRO A 172 -13.91 7.40 -6.10
C PRO A 172 -13.20 8.59 -5.47
N GLN A 173 -13.63 9.81 -5.79
CA GLN A 173 -13.01 11.02 -5.23
C GLN A 173 -13.48 11.27 -3.80
N ILE A 174 -13.21 10.32 -2.91
CA ILE A 174 -13.54 10.39 -1.49
C ILE A 174 -12.33 9.97 -0.66
N ASN A 175 -12.22 10.57 0.51
CA ASN A 175 -11.21 10.18 1.48
C ASN A 175 -11.78 9.09 2.39
N SER A 176 -11.00 8.04 2.62
CA SER A 176 -11.31 6.99 3.59
C SER A 176 -10.31 7.07 4.74
N SER A 177 -10.81 7.09 5.96
CA SER A 177 -9.98 7.10 7.17
C SER A 177 -9.91 5.69 7.75
N THR A 178 -8.72 5.09 7.73
CA THR A 178 -8.46 3.79 8.34
C THR A 178 -8.90 3.76 9.82
N LYS A 179 -8.55 4.81 10.57
CA LYS A 179 -8.90 4.94 11.99
C LYS A 179 -10.42 4.94 12.20
N GLU A 180 -11.14 5.64 11.35
CA GLU A 180 -12.61 5.74 11.47
C GLU A 180 -13.30 4.43 11.14
N LEU A 181 -12.81 3.69 10.13
CA LEU A 181 -13.37 2.39 9.75
C LEU A 181 -13.14 1.35 10.85
N PHE A 182 -11.95 1.30 11.45
CA PHE A 182 -11.71 0.44 12.61
C PHE A 182 -12.58 0.83 13.82
N TYR A 183 -12.75 2.11 14.10
CA TYR A 183 -13.63 2.57 15.17
C TYR A 183 -15.09 2.13 14.95
N LYS A 184 -15.58 2.22 13.71
CA LYS A 184 -16.94 1.74 13.38
C LYS A 184 -17.05 0.22 13.45
N TRP A 185 -16.01 -0.51 13.01
CA TRP A 185 -15.97 -1.96 13.17
C TRP A 185 -16.03 -2.36 14.65
N ASP A 186 -15.31 -1.66 15.53
CA ASP A 186 -15.38 -1.87 17.00
C ASP A 186 -16.78 -1.64 17.56
N GLY A 187 -17.55 -0.73 16.99
CA GLY A 187 -18.93 -0.44 17.39
C GLY A 187 -19.97 -1.48 16.95
N LEU A 188 -19.60 -2.42 16.08
CA LEU A 188 -20.50 -3.50 15.66
C LEU A 188 -20.67 -4.54 16.77
N ASN A 189 -21.86 -5.12 16.87
CA ASN A 189 -22.06 -6.25 17.76
C ASN A 189 -21.37 -7.52 17.24
N LYS A 190 -21.14 -8.50 18.12
CA LYS A 190 -20.38 -9.73 17.80
C LYS A 190 -21.00 -10.54 16.65
N SER A 191 -22.33 -10.54 16.51
CA SER A 191 -23.00 -11.24 15.42
C SER A 191 -22.70 -10.58 14.06
N ALA A 192 -22.73 -9.25 13.99
CA ALA A 192 -22.38 -8.50 12.79
C ALA A 192 -20.89 -8.67 12.43
N GLN A 193 -19.99 -8.59 13.42
CA GLN A 193 -18.55 -8.84 13.21
C GLN A 193 -18.31 -10.25 12.65
N LYS A 194 -18.99 -11.27 13.22
CA LYS A 194 -18.89 -12.65 12.73
C LYS A 194 -19.40 -12.79 11.31
N SER A 195 -20.52 -12.18 10.96
CA SER A 195 -21.06 -12.19 9.60
C SER A 195 -20.10 -11.59 8.58
N LEU A 196 -19.34 -10.53 8.96
CA LEU A 196 -18.30 -9.93 8.10
C LEU A 196 -17.08 -10.84 7.93
N LEU A 197 -16.75 -11.66 8.94
CA LEU A 197 -15.68 -12.65 8.86
C LEU A 197 -16.03 -13.82 7.94
N ASP A 198 -17.28 -14.32 8.05
CA ASP A 198 -17.74 -15.46 7.28
C ASP A 198 -17.79 -15.15 5.76
N ASN A 199 -17.83 -13.88 5.38
CA ASN A 199 -17.90 -13.45 3.98
C ASN A 199 -16.56 -13.40 3.25
N GLU A 200 -15.44 -13.65 3.95
CA GLU A 200 -14.04 -13.75 3.45
C GLU A 200 -13.54 -12.65 2.45
N GLU A 201 -14.35 -11.63 2.13
CA GLU A 201 -13.99 -10.62 1.13
C GLU A 201 -13.20 -9.46 1.76
N ASN A 202 -13.92 -8.52 2.38
CA ASN A 202 -13.32 -7.37 3.06
C ASN A 202 -14.24 -6.89 4.19
N SER A 203 -13.81 -7.03 5.44
CA SER A 203 -14.58 -6.63 6.62
C SER A 203 -14.99 -5.15 6.63
N PHE A 204 -14.29 -4.29 5.90
CA PHE A 204 -14.62 -2.87 5.82
C PHE A 204 -15.55 -2.50 4.69
N LEU A 205 -15.74 -3.37 3.68
CA LEU A 205 -16.56 -3.03 2.51
C LEU A 205 -17.99 -2.58 2.89
N PRO A 206 -18.75 -3.30 3.72
CA PRO A 206 -20.10 -2.85 4.10
C PRO A 206 -20.08 -1.52 4.86
N ILE A 207 -19.12 -1.35 5.79
CA ILE A 207 -18.98 -0.13 6.59
C ILE A 207 -18.64 1.05 5.68
N PHE A 208 -17.71 0.86 4.73
CA PHE A 208 -17.30 1.86 3.76
C PHE A 208 -18.46 2.29 2.86
N LEU A 209 -19.26 1.34 2.36
CA LEU A 209 -20.42 1.60 1.52
C LEU A 209 -21.52 2.33 2.29
N ASP A 210 -21.77 1.99 3.55
CA ASP A 210 -22.77 2.66 4.38
C ASP A 210 -22.42 4.12 4.68
N GLN A 211 -21.12 4.45 4.78
CA GLN A 211 -20.66 5.83 4.92
C GLN A 211 -20.77 6.64 3.62
N ASN A 212 -20.78 5.98 2.46
CA ASN A 212 -20.62 6.60 1.16
C ASN A 212 -21.78 6.22 0.22
N ARG A 213 -22.97 6.77 0.50
CA ARG A 213 -24.24 6.39 -0.19
C ARG A 213 -24.14 6.44 -1.73
N GLU A 214 -23.52 7.47 -2.28
CA GLU A 214 -23.35 7.58 -3.74
C GLU A 214 -22.47 6.45 -4.28
N VAL A 215 -21.33 6.18 -3.61
CA VAL A 215 -20.43 5.09 -3.98
C VAL A 215 -21.14 3.74 -3.85
N LYS A 216 -21.96 3.54 -2.82
CA LYS A 216 -22.76 2.32 -2.61
C LYS A 216 -23.67 2.04 -3.80
N ILE A 217 -24.40 3.03 -4.28
CA ILE A 217 -25.31 2.89 -5.43
C ILE A 217 -24.52 2.48 -6.68
N ILE A 218 -23.41 3.17 -6.96
CA ILE A 218 -22.56 2.90 -8.13
C ILE A 218 -21.93 1.51 -7.99
N PHE A 219 -21.41 1.17 -6.81
CA PHE A 219 -20.80 -0.14 -6.53
C PHE A 219 -21.77 -1.29 -6.85
N HIS A 220 -23.01 -1.22 -6.36
CA HIS A 220 -24.03 -2.24 -6.64
C HIS A 220 -24.39 -2.32 -8.13
N GLU A 221 -24.40 -1.18 -8.83
CA GLU A 221 -24.65 -1.18 -10.28
C GLU A 221 -23.49 -1.81 -11.07
N LEU A 222 -22.24 -1.55 -10.66
CA LEU A 222 -21.05 -2.16 -11.24
C LEU A 222 -20.98 -3.66 -10.96
N CYS A 223 -21.39 -4.10 -9.76
CA CYS A 223 -21.41 -5.51 -9.36
C CYS A 223 -22.42 -6.37 -10.15
N LYS A 224 -23.34 -5.76 -10.89
CA LYS A 224 -24.22 -6.51 -11.82
C LYS A 224 -23.46 -7.04 -13.04
N SER A 225 -22.27 -6.51 -13.34
CA SER A 225 -21.46 -6.87 -14.49
C SER A 225 -20.18 -7.63 -14.13
N ASN A 226 -19.48 -7.19 -13.10
CA ASN A 226 -18.23 -7.77 -12.62
C ASN A 226 -18.19 -7.80 -11.09
N SER A 227 -17.40 -8.73 -10.51
CA SER A 227 -17.20 -8.79 -9.07
C SER A 227 -16.22 -7.72 -8.61
N PHE A 228 -16.73 -6.69 -7.94
CA PHE A 228 -15.90 -5.60 -7.38
C PHE A 228 -15.57 -5.83 -5.91
N LYS A 229 -14.35 -5.45 -5.54
CA LYS A 229 -13.82 -5.53 -4.18
C LYS A 229 -13.26 -4.18 -3.72
N LEU A 230 -13.10 -4.01 -2.41
CA LEU A 230 -12.44 -2.87 -1.79
C LEU A 230 -11.00 -3.23 -1.45
N SER A 231 -10.02 -2.39 -1.77
CA SER A 231 -8.63 -2.57 -1.33
C SER A 231 -8.41 -1.92 0.03
N GLY A 232 -8.01 -2.74 1.02
CA GLY A 232 -7.75 -2.25 2.37
C GLY A 232 -8.98 -1.60 2.99
N THR A 233 -8.79 -0.41 3.53
CA THR A 233 -9.86 0.46 4.06
C THR A 233 -10.46 1.40 2.99
N GLY A 234 -10.11 1.18 1.72
CA GLY A 234 -10.58 2.02 0.61
C GLY A 234 -9.71 3.29 0.47
N SER A 235 -10.08 4.17 -0.44
CA SER A 235 -11.30 4.25 -1.26
C SER A 235 -11.24 3.45 -2.57
N THR A 236 -10.11 2.84 -2.93
CA THR A 236 -9.97 2.12 -4.20
C THR A 236 -10.86 0.88 -4.23
N ILE A 237 -11.68 0.81 -5.27
CA ILE A 237 -12.51 -0.34 -5.64
C ILE A 237 -11.87 -0.98 -6.86
N PHE A 238 -11.84 -2.31 -6.94
CA PHE A 238 -11.22 -3.01 -8.06
C PHE A 238 -11.98 -4.27 -8.45
N CYS A 239 -11.84 -4.67 -9.71
CA CYS A 239 -12.22 -6.00 -10.17
C CYS A 239 -11.08 -6.60 -11.00
N THR A 240 -11.11 -7.93 -11.17
CA THR A 240 -10.24 -8.65 -12.08
C THR A 240 -10.87 -8.78 -13.46
N TYR A 241 -10.04 -8.91 -14.48
CA TYR A 241 -10.42 -9.25 -15.87
C TYR A 241 -9.23 -9.89 -16.59
N ASN A 242 -9.50 -10.73 -17.58
CA ASN A 242 -8.47 -11.29 -18.46
C ASN A 242 -8.40 -10.54 -19.78
N ASP A 243 -9.58 -10.26 -20.37
CA ASP A 243 -9.71 -9.52 -21.61
C ASP A 243 -10.55 -8.25 -21.43
N ILE A 244 -10.22 -7.19 -22.19
CA ILE A 244 -10.90 -5.89 -22.09
C ILE A 244 -12.41 -5.99 -22.39
N SER A 245 -12.82 -6.94 -23.24
CA SER A 245 -14.22 -7.18 -23.57
C SER A 245 -15.08 -7.55 -22.36
N GLU A 246 -14.48 -8.18 -21.34
CA GLU A 246 -15.18 -8.56 -20.09
C GLU A 246 -15.63 -7.33 -19.28
N ILE A 247 -14.95 -6.21 -19.43
CA ILE A 247 -15.21 -4.98 -18.67
C ILE A 247 -15.74 -3.81 -19.50
N GLU A 248 -15.97 -3.98 -20.78
CA GLU A 248 -16.48 -2.91 -21.66
C GLU A 248 -17.80 -2.30 -21.17
N LYS A 249 -18.75 -3.13 -20.72
CA LYS A 249 -20.03 -2.68 -20.17
C LYS A 249 -19.83 -1.91 -18.86
N THR A 250 -18.86 -2.34 -18.05
CA THR A 250 -18.48 -1.72 -16.81
C THR A 250 -17.88 -0.34 -17.03
N LEU A 251 -16.95 -0.21 -18.00
CA LEU A 251 -16.32 1.07 -18.31
C LEU A 251 -17.34 2.17 -18.68
N LYS A 252 -18.42 1.81 -19.39
CA LYS A 252 -19.51 2.74 -19.73
C LYS A 252 -20.34 3.20 -18.55
N LYS A 253 -20.30 2.48 -17.41
CA LYS A 253 -21.05 2.80 -16.18
C LYS A 253 -20.22 3.56 -15.15
N ILE A 254 -18.89 3.68 -15.37
CA ILE A 254 -18.03 4.45 -14.46
C ILE A 254 -18.38 5.92 -14.55
N PRO A 255 -18.69 6.59 -13.43
CA PRO A 255 -18.94 8.04 -13.45
C PRO A 255 -17.72 8.80 -14.00
N SER A 256 -17.95 9.82 -14.81
CA SER A 256 -16.90 10.63 -15.43
C SER A 256 -15.97 11.32 -14.41
N LYS A 257 -16.47 11.57 -13.20
CA LYS A 257 -15.68 12.13 -12.09
C LYS A 257 -14.74 11.11 -11.43
N TRP A 258 -14.92 9.81 -11.67
CA TRP A 258 -14.03 8.79 -11.12
C TRP A 258 -12.86 8.56 -12.05
N ARG A 259 -11.66 8.62 -11.51
CA ARG A 259 -10.47 8.16 -12.21
C ARG A 259 -10.43 6.64 -12.17
N HIS A 260 -9.80 6.03 -13.17
CA HIS A 260 -9.55 4.59 -13.21
C HIS A 260 -8.15 4.30 -13.76
N SER A 261 -7.67 3.10 -13.52
CA SER A 261 -6.39 2.60 -14.05
C SER A 261 -6.49 1.11 -14.35
N PHE A 262 -5.83 0.72 -15.42
CA PHE A 262 -5.60 -0.69 -15.74
C PHE A 262 -4.25 -1.09 -15.18
N CYS A 263 -4.21 -2.18 -14.43
CA CYS A 263 -3.00 -2.64 -13.77
C CYS A 263 -2.79 -4.13 -14.01
N GLU A 264 -1.52 -4.53 -13.98
CA GLU A 264 -1.10 -5.92 -14.07
C GLU A 264 -0.52 -6.36 -12.71
N PRO A 265 -0.68 -7.65 -12.34
CA PRO A 265 -0.04 -8.20 -11.17
C PRO A 265 1.48 -8.21 -11.36
N LEU A 266 2.21 -7.94 -10.29
CA LEU A 266 3.64 -8.20 -10.21
C LEU A 266 3.86 -9.47 -9.40
N GLN A 267 4.70 -10.38 -9.87
CA GLN A 267 5.10 -11.56 -9.12
C GLN A 267 6.06 -11.19 -7.97
N CYS A 268 6.88 -10.16 -8.19
CA CYS A 268 7.77 -9.61 -7.19
C CYS A 268 8.02 -8.12 -7.43
N SER A 269 8.48 -7.45 -6.37
CA SER A 269 8.83 -6.03 -6.41
C SER A 269 10.06 -5.79 -7.29
N PRO A 270 10.08 -4.70 -8.10
CA PRO A 270 11.27 -4.28 -8.82
C PRO A 270 12.43 -3.87 -7.89
N LEU A 271 12.16 -3.73 -6.58
CA LEU A 271 13.15 -3.40 -5.56
C LEU A 271 13.97 -4.61 -5.08
N LEU A 272 13.52 -5.85 -5.33
CA LEU A 272 14.18 -7.08 -4.84
C LEU A 272 15.65 -7.16 -5.23
N LYS A 273 16.02 -6.73 -6.43
CA LYS A 273 17.43 -6.71 -6.86
C LYS A 273 18.36 -5.85 -5.98
N TYR A 274 17.81 -4.81 -5.37
CA TYR A 274 18.58 -3.94 -4.46
C TYR A 274 18.68 -4.52 -3.05
N ILE A 275 17.72 -5.37 -2.66
CA ILE A 275 17.73 -6.08 -1.38
C ILE A 275 18.72 -7.25 -1.45
N LEU A 276 18.66 -8.05 -2.52
CA LEU A 276 19.48 -9.25 -2.70
C LEU A 276 20.96 -8.91 -2.88
N ASN A 277 21.29 -7.79 -3.54
CA ASN A 277 22.68 -7.37 -3.76
C ASN A 277 23.37 -6.78 -2.52
N ASN A 278 22.63 -6.54 -1.44
CA ASN A 278 23.20 -6.12 -0.14
C ASN A 278 23.43 -7.30 0.82
N GLY A 279 23.08 -8.51 0.40
CA GLY A 279 23.10 -9.73 1.23
C GLY A 279 24.31 -10.65 0.97
N VAL A 280 25.43 -10.13 0.44
CA VAL A 280 26.72 -10.85 0.33
C VAL A 280 27.82 -10.05 0.95
#